data_63bf6785107701ef724bb79742f6669a
#
_entry.id   63bf6785107701ef724bb79742f6669a
#
_cell.length_a   1.000
_cell.length_b   1.000
_cell.length_c   1.000
_cell.angle_alpha   90.00
_cell.angle_beta   90.00
_cell.angle_gamma   90.00
#
_symmetry.space_group_name_H-M   'P 1'
#
loop_
_entity.id
_entity.type
_entity.pdbx_description
1 polymer ?
#
loop_
_entity_poly.entity_id
_entity_poly.type
_entity_poly.pdbx_seq_one_letter_code
_entity_poly.pdbx_strand_id
1 'polypeptide(L)'
;LMRLYNFFVFFIATLTLAFSVHAQNIISSNGISSFGDLKYEENFNNLDYVNVNAPKGGEISFWAFGSFDSMHPYTRKGRAGAYSSIFFESLLESTADEIDSAYGLLAKSIDYPKDRSWVIFHLRDNIRFSDGTPLDAQDVLFSYELLRDKGLPSFKAVIKKGIKLRGKI
;
A
#
# COMPACT_ATOMS: atom_id res chain seq x y z
N LEU A 1 56.92 -0.01 25.28
CA LEU A 1 56.45 -0.33 23.90
C LEU A 1 55.40 -1.46 23.90
N MET A 2 55.63 -2.57 24.58
CA MET A 2 54.69 -3.74 24.63
C MET A 2 53.33 -3.41 25.26
N ARG A 3 53.25 -2.53 26.26
CA ARG A 3 51.99 -2.07 26.88
C ARG A 3 51.13 -1.19 25.95
N LEU A 4 51.77 -0.35 25.14
CA LEU A 4 51.09 0.48 24.15
C LEU A 4 50.51 -0.36 23.00
N TYR A 5 51.23 -1.39 22.56
CA TYR A 5 50.80 -2.31 21.52
C TYR A 5 49.54 -3.09 21.94
N ASN A 6 49.52 -3.63 23.16
CA ASN A 6 48.37 -4.35 23.69
C ASN A 6 47.13 -3.43 23.84
N PHE A 7 47.31 -2.15 24.18
CA PHE A 7 46.21 -1.18 24.28
C PHE A 7 45.61 -0.86 22.90
N PHE A 8 46.48 -0.75 21.89
CA PHE A 8 46.09 -0.47 20.51
C PHE A 8 45.34 -1.66 19.86
N VAL A 9 45.82 -2.88 20.11
CA VAL A 9 45.14 -4.11 19.63
C VAL A 9 43.81 -4.29 20.31
N PHE A 10 43.68 -3.98 21.60
CA PHE A 10 42.39 -4.06 22.33
C PHE A 10 41.40 -3.00 21.85
N PHE A 11 41.88 -1.80 21.52
CA PHE A 11 41.05 -0.71 20.97
C PHE A 11 40.52 -1.02 19.57
N ILE A 12 41.34 -1.62 18.71
CA ILE A 12 40.92 -2.06 17.38
C ILE A 12 39.91 -3.22 17.47
N ALA A 13 40.11 -4.17 18.40
CA ALA A 13 39.18 -5.28 18.61
C ALA A 13 37.83 -4.83 19.15
N THR A 14 37.77 -3.76 19.96
CA THR A 14 36.49 -3.20 20.42
C THR A 14 35.78 -2.37 19.38
N LEU A 15 36.49 -1.76 18.43
CA LEU A 15 35.92 -0.97 17.36
C LEU A 15 35.25 -1.86 16.28
N THR A 16 35.71 -3.10 16.09
CA THR A 16 35.12 -4.05 15.13
C THR A 16 33.81 -4.70 15.61
N LEU A 17 33.50 -4.64 16.90
CA LEU A 17 32.27 -5.19 17.51
C LEU A 17 31.06 -4.26 17.40
N ALA A 18 31.22 -3.00 16.96
CA ALA A 18 30.15 -2.00 16.96
C ALA A 18 29.29 -1.94 15.69
N PHE A 19 29.59 -2.72 14.65
CA PHE A 19 28.79 -2.76 13.43
C PHE A 19 28.04 -4.08 13.26
N SER A 20 27.19 -4.41 14.22
CA SER A 20 26.09 -5.34 13.95
C SER A 20 25.04 -4.59 13.12
N VAL A 21 25.25 -4.55 11.81
CA VAL A 21 24.20 -4.18 10.88
C VAL A 21 23.12 -5.25 11.03
N HIS A 22 22.07 -4.93 11.78
CA HIS A 22 20.84 -5.75 11.76
C HIS A 22 20.27 -5.63 10.35
N ALA A 23 20.55 -6.61 9.52
CA ALA A 23 19.81 -6.79 8.28
C ALA A 23 18.35 -7.01 8.67
N GLN A 24 17.52 -5.99 8.52
CA GLN A 24 16.08 -6.14 8.67
C GLN A 24 15.65 -7.19 7.65
N ASN A 25 15.04 -8.29 8.12
CA ASN A 25 14.40 -9.26 7.24
C ASN A 25 13.22 -8.57 6.56
N ILE A 26 13.44 -8.18 5.31
CA ILE A 26 12.41 -7.58 4.46
C ILE A 26 11.59 -8.72 3.85
N ILE A 27 10.29 -8.61 3.98
CA ILE A 27 9.31 -9.49 3.35
C ILE A 27 8.86 -8.79 2.07
N SER A 28 9.01 -9.48 0.94
CA SER A 28 8.45 -9.06 -0.35
C SER A 28 7.25 -9.95 -0.65
N SER A 29 6.09 -9.36 -0.95
CA SER A 29 4.84 -10.10 -1.09
C SER A 29 3.88 -9.38 -2.05
N ASN A 30 2.95 -10.15 -2.64
CA ASN A 30 1.84 -9.62 -3.44
C ASN A 30 0.68 -9.03 -2.59
N GLY A 31 0.78 -9.12 -1.26
CA GLY A 31 -0.22 -8.63 -0.34
C GLY A 31 0.22 -8.68 1.11
N ILE A 32 -0.70 -8.39 2.02
CA ILE A 32 -0.48 -8.43 3.47
C ILE A 32 -1.69 -9.07 4.15
N SER A 33 -1.43 -9.90 5.16
CA SER A 33 -2.45 -10.43 6.07
C SER A 33 -2.12 -10.04 7.51
N SER A 34 -3.15 -9.76 8.30
CA SER A 34 -2.99 -9.59 9.75
C SER A 34 -3.04 -10.91 10.49
N PHE A 35 -3.61 -11.96 9.89
CA PHE A 35 -3.84 -13.27 10.50
C PHE A 35 -3.33 -14.39 9.57
N GLY A 36 -2.10 -14.84 9.79
CA GLY A 36 -1.55 -15.97 9.06
C GLY A 36 -0.99 -15.63 7.68
N ASP A 37 -0.91 -16.65 6.84
CA ASP A 37 -0.37 -16.55 5.50
C ASP A 37 -1.46 -16.13 4.51
N LEU A 38 -1.05 -15.53 3.39
CA LEU A 38 -1.93 -15.20 2.28
C LEU A 38 -2.43 -16.48 1.59
N LYS A 39 -3.71 -16.53 1.26
CA LYS A 39 -4.35 -17.63 0.54
C LYS A 39 -3.89 -17.70 -0.92
N TYR A 40 -3.74 -16.55 -1.55
CA TYR A 40 -3.40 -16.45 -2.97
C TYR A 40 -1.91 -16.21 -3.17
N GLU A 41 -1.28 -17.06 -3.98
CA GLU A 41 0.12 -16.94 -4.35
C GLU A 41 0.37 -15.73 -5.26
N GLU A 42 1.65 -15.37 -5.46
CA GLU A 42 2.06 -14.14 -6.17
C GLU A 42 1.46 -14.01 -7.57
N ASN A 43 1.26 -15.10 -8.28
CA ASN A 43 0.80 -15.10 -9.67
C ASN A 43 -0.61 -15.69 -9.85
N PHE A 44 -1.50 -15.53 -8.87
CA PHE A 44 -2.87 -16.00 -9.02
C PHE A 44 -3.59 -15.26 -10.16
N ASN A 45 -4.41 -15.98 -10.92
CA ASN A 45 -5.11 -15.42 -12.08
C ASN A 45 -6.50 -14.86 -11.72
N ASN A 46 -7.14 -15.42 -10.72
CA ASN A 46 -8.47 -15.02 -10.25
C ASN A 46 -8.66 -15.46 -8.81
N LEU A 47 -9.57 -14.78 -8.13
CA LEU A 47 -10.03 -15.17 -6.81
C LEU A 47 -10.95 -16.40 -6.92
N ASP A 48 -10.93 -17.31 -5.96
CA ASP A 48 -11.65 -18.59 -6.02
C ASP A 48 -13.16 -18.44 -6.18
N TYR A 49 -13.73 -17.37 -5.66
CA TYR A 49 -15.16 -17.08 -5.76
C TYR A 49 -15.58 -16.39 -7.07
N VAL A 50 -14.64 -16.12 -7.98
CA VAL A 50 -14.91 -15.47 -9.26
C VAL A 50 -15.17 -16.51 -10.35
N ASN A 51 -16.30 -16.38 -11.06
CA ASN A 51 -16.53 -17.16 -12.26
C ASN A 51 -15.83 -16.51 -13.46
N VAL A 52 -14.71 -17.09 -13.89
CA VAL A 52 -13.92 -16.60 -15.03
C VAL A 52 -14.67 -16.61 -16.36
N ASN A 53 -15.70 -17.45 -16.47
CA ASN A 53 -16.55 -17.57 -17.68
C ASN A 53 -17.78 -16.67 -17.61
N ALA A 54 -17.93 -15.84 -16.59
CA ALA A 54 -19.06 -14.93 -16.49
C ALA A 54 -19.06 -13.94 -17.68
N PRO A 55 -20.21 -13.68 -18.29
CA PRO A 55 -20.35 -12.66 -19.35
C PRO A 55 -19.85 -11.30 -18.84
N LYS A 56 -19.14 -10.60 -19.71
CA LYS A 56 -18.69 -9.22 -19.43
C LYS A 56 -19.73 -8.23 -19.93
N GLY A 57 -20.09 -7.25 -19.07
CA GLY A 57 -21.06 -6.21 -19.40
C GLY A 57 -22.47 -6.50 -18.85
N GLY A 58 -23.42 -5.72 -19.32
CA GLY A 58 -24.78 -5.70 -18.80
C GLY A 58 -25.06 -4.46 -17.96
N GLU A 59 -26.25 -4.39 -17.40
CA GLU A 59 -26.72 -3.30 -16.54
C GLU A 59 -27.25 -3.87 -15.23
N ILE A 60 -26.92 -3.22 -14.12
CA ILE A 60 -27.46 -3.53 -12.82
C ILE A 60 -27.96 -2.24 -12.16
N SER A 61 -29.18 -2.24 -11.66
CA SER A 61 -29.78 -1.11 -10.95
C SER A 61 -29.83 -1.38 -9.46
N PHE A 62 -29.30 -0.47 -8.67
CA PHE A 62 -29.39 -0.52 -7.22
C PHE A 62 -30.25 0.60 -6.69
N TRP A 63 -31.03 0.28 -5.66
CA TRP A 63 -31.73 1.30 -4.90
C TRP A 63 -30.82 1.87 -3.81
N ALA A 64 -30.85 3.19 -3.65
CA ALA A 64 -30.15 3.89 -2.59
C ALA A 64 -31.03 4.96 -1.95
N PHE A 65 -31.01 5.01 -0.62
CA PHE A 65 -31.78 6.00 0.14
C PHE A 65 -31.08 7.36 0.18
N GLY A 66 -31.86 8.43 -0.02
CA GLY A 66 -31.39 9.80 0.13
C GLY A 66 -31.09 10.51 -1.19
N SER A 67 -30.31 11.56 -1.11
CA SER A 67 -29.87 12.39 -2.24
C SER A 67 -28.37 12.63 -2.18
N PHE A 68 -27.78 13.07 -3.26
CA PHE A 68 -26.36 13.44 -3.33
C PHE A 68 -26.16 14.74 -4.11
N ASP A 69 -25.03 15.39 -3.87
CA ASP A 69 -24.58 16.59 -4.60
C ASP A 69 -23.10 16.48 -5.03
N SER A 70 -22.48 15.34 -4.76
CA SER A 70 -21.08 15.07 -5.12
C SER A 70 -20.90 13.59 -5.46
N MET A 71 -20.01 13.31 -6.42
CA MET A 71 -19.52 11.95 -6.70
C MET A 71 -18.15 11.69 -6.04
N HIS A 72 -17.67 12.58 -5.18
CA HIS A 72 -16.41 12.44 -4.48
C HIS A 72 -16.62 11.99 -3.02
N PRO A 73 -16.34 10.72 -2.65
CA PRO A 73 -16.68 10.17 -1.34
C PRO A 73 -15.76 10.61 -0.20
N TYR A 74 -14.60 11.19 -0.51
CA TYR A 74 -13.54 11.47 0.45
C TYR A 74 -13.45 12.94 0.89
N THR A 75 -14.35 13.79 0.42
CA THR A 75 -14.37 15.21 0.78
C THR A 75 -15.15 15.48 2.06
N ARG A 76 -14.84 16.59 2.72
CA ARG A 76 -15.54 17.07 3.91
C ARG A 76 -16.83 17.84 3.60
N LYS A 77 -17.00 18.22 2.34
CA LYS A 77 -18.14 19.03 1.86
C LYS A 77 -18.99 18.22 0.91
N GLY A 78 -20.29 18.46 0.96
CA GLY A 78 -21.24 17.77 0.13
C GLY A 78 -21.67 16.41 0.71
N ARG A 79 -22.60 15.78 0.01
CA ARG A 79 -23.10 14.45 0.25
C ARG A 79 -22.70 13.55 -0.92
N ALA A 80 -21.87 12.58 -0.67
CA ALA A 80 -21.39 11.66 -1.70
C ALA A 80 -22.53 10.75 -2.20
N GLY A 81 -22.56 10.49 -3.50
CA GLY A 81 -23.46 9.51 -4.10
C GLY A 81 -23.19 8.10 -3.55
N ALA A 82 -24.25 7.32 -3.41
CA ALA A 82 -24.10 5.91 -3.06
C ALA A 82 -23.20 5.22 -4.09
N TYR A 83 -22.33 4.34 -3.59
CA TYR A 83 -21.33 3.62 -4.40
C TYR A 83 -20.32 4.51 -5.16
N SER A 84 -20.23 5.82 -4.89
CA SER A 84 -19.26 6.69 -5.58
C SER A 84 -17.78 6.28 -5.36
N SER A 85 -17.49 5.47 -4.35
CA SER A 85 -16.16 4.91 -4.11
C SER A 85 -15.68 3.97 -5.22
N ILE A 86 -16.57 3.39 -6.02
CA ILE A 86 -16.18 2.48 -7.13
C ILE A 86 -15.40 3.17 -8.25
N PHE A 87 -15.39 4.50 -8.31
CA PHE A 87 -14.59 5.27 -9.26
C PHE A 87 -13.13 5.43 -8.86
N PHE A 88 -12.77 4.93 -7.68
CA PHE A 88 -11.41 5.08 -7.12
C PHE A 88 -10.81 3.73 -6.81
N GLU A 89 -9.61 3.51 -7.29
CA GLU A 89 -8.85 2.31 -7.01
C GLU A 89 -7.83 2.55 -5.89
N SER A 90 -7.54 1.49 -5.14
CA SER A 90 -6.58 1.50 -4.02
C SER A 90 -5.24 0.90 -4.45
N LEU A 91 -4.20 1.12 -3.66
CA LEU A 91 -2.92 0.41 -3.84
C LEU A 91 -3.08 -1.10 -3.61
N LEU A 92 -3.86 -1.47 -2.59
CA LEU A 92 -4.23 -2.85 -2.26
C LEU A 92 -5.75 -2.95 -2.16
N GLU A 93 -6.28 -4.16 -2.40
CA GLU A 93 -7.72 -4.45 -2.27
C GLU A 93 -7.93 -5.71 -1.43
N SER A 94 -8.98 -5.68 -0.60
CA SER A 94 -9.34 -6.82 0.24
C SER A 94 -10.11 -7.87 -0.55
N THR A 95 -10.06 -9.12 -0.08
CA THR A 95 -10.84 -10.23 -0.65
C THR A 95 -12.04 -10.55 0.22
N ALA A 96 -13.07 -11.19 -0.37
CA ALA A 96 -14.27 -11.56 0.35
C ALA A 96 -14.15 -12.89 1.13
N ASP A 97 -13.09 -13.64 0.89
CA ASP A 97 -12.88 -14.99 1.41
C ASP A 97 -11.68 -15.12 2.37
N GLU A 98 -11.08 -13.99 2.75
CA GLU A 98 -10.06 -13.92 3.78
C GLU A 98 -10.36 -12.81 4.78
N ILE A 99 -10.00 -13.05 6.03
CA ILE A 99 -10.17 -12.07 7.10
C ILE A 99 -8.91 -11.20 7.16
N ASP A 100 -9.11 -9.88 6.98
CA ASP A 100 -8.07 -8.85 7.15
C ASP A 100 -6.81 -9.09 6.30
N SER A 101 -7.03 -9.55 5.08
CA SER A 101 -6.02 -9.67 4.03
C SER A 101 -6.30 -8.68 2.90
N ALA A 102 -5.23 -8.19 2.29
CA ALA A 102 -5.31 -7.30 1.13
C ALA A 102 -4.20 -7.62 0.12
N TYR A 103 -4.56 -7.61 -1.15
CA TYR A 103 -3.69 -7.92 -2.29
C TYR A 103 -3.45 -6.72 -3.17
N GLY A 104 -2.33 -6.71 -3.88
CA GLY A 104 -1.98 -5.62 -4.77
C GLY A 104 -3.01 -5.39 -5.88
N LEU A 105 -3.57 -4.16 -5.95
CA LEU A 105 -4.42 -3.68 -7.04
C LEU A 105 -3.61 -2.75 -7.96
N LEU A 106 -3.42 -1.48 -7.61
CA LEU A 106 -2.51 -0.59 -8.33
C LEU A 106 -1.03 -0.94 -8.04
N ALA A 107 -0.74 -1.44 -6.85
CA ALA A 107 0.55 -2.05 -6.56
C ALA A 107 0.60 -3.49 -7.08
N LYS A 108 1.75 -3.92 -7.61
CA LYS A 108 2.00 -5.33 -7.96
C LYS A 108 2.54 -6.12 -6.78
N SER A 109 3.30 -5.46 -5.91
CA SER A 109 3.90 -6.05 -4.71
C SER A 109 4.20 -4.99 -3.66
N ILE A 110 4.48 -5.45 -2.46
CA ILE A 110 4.90 -4.62 -1.34
C ILE A 110 6.14 -5.21 -0.67
N ASP A 111 7.00 -4.33 -0.15
CA ASP A 111 8.10 -4.70 0.72
C ASP A 111 7.87 -4.10 2.10
N TYR A 112 8.04 -4.89 3.15
CA TYR A 112 7.89 -4.43 4.53
C TYR A 112 8.75 -5.27 5.49
N PRO A 113 9.21 -4.72 6.63
CA PRO A 113 9.88 -5.49 7.66
C PRO A 113 8.87 -6.24 8.54
N LYS A 114 9.34 -7.25 9.28
CA LYS A 114 8.48 -8.01 10.21
C LYS A 114 7.77 -7.15 11.24
N ASP A 115 8.39 -6.06 11.69
CA ASP A 115 7.82 -5.11 12.65
C ASP A 115 6.82 -4.14 12.03
N ARG A 116 6.62 -4.20 10.69
CA ARG A 116 5.69 -3.35 9.92
C ARG A 116 5.91 -1.84 10.14
N SER A 117 7.13 -1.42 10.46
CA SER A 117 7.47 -0.02 10.72
C SER A 117 7.42 0.86 9.46
N TRP A 118 7.54 0.26 8.28
CA TRP A 118 7.41 0.90 6.98
C TRP A 118 6.90 -0.07 5.92
N VAL A 119 6.44 0.46 4.79
CA VAL A 119 6.05 -0.30 3.61
C VAL A 119 6.49 0.43 2.35
N ILE A 120 6.96 -0.32 1.35
CA ILE A 120 7.21 0.17 0.00
C ILE A 120 6.20 -0.49 -0.93
N PHE A 121 5.47 0.31 -1.69
CA PHE A 121 4.57 -0.17 -2.73
C PHE A 121 5.28 -0.11 -4.08
N HIS A 122 5.33 -1.22 -4.80
CA HIS A 122 5.81 -1.28 -6.17
C HIS A 122 4.61 -1.22 -7.10
N LEU A 123 4.46 -0.12 -7.81
CA LEU A 123 3.32 0.05 -8.72
C LEU A 123 3.43 -0.90 -9.91
N ARG A 124 2.27 -1.28 -10.47
CA ARG A 124 2.21 -2.01 -11.74
C ARG A 124 2.70 -1.13 -12.87
N ASP A 125 3.27 -1.75 -13.88
CA ASP A 125 3.64 -1.07 -15.11
C ASP A 125 2.38 -0.72 -15.92
N ASN A 126 2.40 0.42 -16.63
CA ASN A 126 1.35 0.86 -17.54
C ASN A 126 -0.04 1.10 -16.92
N ILE A 127 -0.12 1.42 -15.63
CA ILE A 127 -1.38 1.88 -15.02
C ILE A 127 -1.76 3.27 -15.55
N ARG A 128 -3.07 3.48 -15.68
CA ARG A 128 -3.62 4.71 -16.26
C ARG A 128 -4.88 5.14 -15.53
N PHE A 129 -5.12 6.43 -15.54
CA PHE A 129 -6.43 6.98 -15.19
C PHE A 129 -7.48 6.63 -16.26
N SER A 130 -8.75 6.80 -15.93
CA SER A 130 -9.87 6.53 -16.85
C SER A 130 -9.88 7.36 -18.13
N ASP A 131 -9.20 8.51 -18.13
CA ASP A 131 -9.00 9.36 -19.30
C ASP A 131 -7.81 8.92 -20.18
N GLY A 132 -7.09 7.86 -19.76
CA GLY A 132 -5.93 7.29 -20.46
C GLY A 132 -4.59 7.91 -20.10
N THR A 133 -4.54 8.94 -19.23
CA THR A 133 -3.27 9.51 -18.77
C THR A 133 -2.52 8.49 -17.89
N PRO A 134 -1.17 8.42 -17.98
CA PRO A 134 -0.39 7.56 -17.11
C PRO A 134 -0.57 7.94 -15.63
N LEU A 135 -0.60 6.93 -14.75
CA LEU A 135 -0.58 7.10 -13.31
C LEU A 135 0.80 6.69 -12.78
N ASP A 136 1.39 7.53 -11.96
CA ASP A 136 2.71 7.28 -11.38
C ASP A 136 2.73 7.44 -9.85
N ALA A 137 3.92 7.26 -9.27
CA ALA A 137 4.09 7.34 -7.82
C ALA A 137 3.91 8.77 -7.28
N GLN A 138 4.03 9.81 -8.11
CA GLN A 138 3.75 11.20 -7.69
C GLN A 138 2.26 11.43 -7.52
N ASP A 139 1.43 10.86 -8.38
CA ASP A 139 -0.04 10.93 -8.27
C ASP A 139 -0.53 10.24 -6.98
N VAL A 140 0.08 9.10 -6.64
CA VAL A 140 -0.18 8.42 -5.37
C VAL A 140 0.20 9.30 -4.20
N LEU A 141 1.42 9.86 -4.19
CA LEU A 141 1.88 10.75 -3.13
C LEU A 141 0.96 11.98 -3.00
N PHE A 142 0.65 12.64 -4.12
CA PHE A 142 -0.28 13.78 -4.15
C PHE A 142 -1.64 13.41 -3.55
N SER A 143 -2.19 12.27 -3.92
CA SER A 143 -3.49 11.80 -3.41
C SER A 143 -3.47 11.60 -1.90
N TYR A 144 -2.44 10.96 -1.35
CA TYR A 144 -2.30 10.76 0.09
C TYR A 144 -2.10 12.09 0.84
N GLU A 145 -1.32 13.01 0.32
CA GLU A 145 -1.12 14.33 0.90
C GLU A 145 -2.41 15.15 0.88
N LEU A 146 -3.14 15.12 -0.22
CA LEU A 146 -4.43 15.80 -0.36
C LEU A 146 -5.47 15.24 0.62
N LEU A 147 -5.58 13.91 0.71
CA LEU A 147 -6.48 13.25 1.66
C LEU A 147 -6.13 13.59 3.11
N ARG A 148 -4.86 13.57 3.48
CA ARG A 148 -4.39 13.97 4.81
C ARG A 148 -4.76 15.41 5.14
N ASP A 149 -4.55 16.33 4.22
CA ASP A 149 -4.64 17.77 4.48
C ASP A 149 -6.06 18.33 4.28
N LYS A 150 -6.81 17.79 3.33
CA LYS A 150 -8.13 18.29 2.91
C LYS A 150 -9.25 17.26 3.01
N GLY A 151 -8.94 15.99 3.12
CA GLY A 151 -9.93 14.89 3.20
C GLY A 151 -10.65 14.80 4.54
N LEU A 152 -11.35 13.70 4.73
CA LEU A 152 -12.04 13.40 5.98
C LEU A 152 -11.05 13.33 7.16
N PRO A 153 -11.46 13.70 8.38
CA PRO A 153 -10.56 13.70 9.56
C PRO A 153 -9.88 12.34 9.84
N SER A 154 -10.52 11.24 9.48
CA SER A 154 -9.97 9.89 9.59
C SER A 154 -8.67 9.71 8.81
N PHE A 155 -8.54 10.31 7.63
CA PHE A 155 -7.30 10.25 6.86
C PHE A 155 -6.14 10.93 7.58
N LYS A 156 -6.38 12.09 8.18
CA LYS A 156 -5.35 12.79 8.97
C LYS A 156 -4.90 11.99 10.19
N ALA A 157 -5.79 11.21 10.80
CA ALA A 157 -5.46 10.37 11.94
C ALA A 157 -4.54 9.20 11.56
N VAL A 158 -4.74 8.62 10.36
CA VAL A 158 -4.00 7.46 9.86
C VAL A 158 -2.75 7.86 9.09
N ILE A 159 -2.87 8.81 8.14
CA ILE A 159 -1.76 9.26 7.29
C ILE A 159 -0.92 10.28 8.05
N LYS A 160 0.11 9.79 8.74
CA LYS A 160 1.09 10.62 9.46
C LYS A 160 2.22 11.06 8.53
N LYS A 161 3.23 11.75 9.06
CA LYS A 161 4.44 12.12 8.32
C LYS A 161 5.20 10.87 7.84
N GLY A 162 5.80 10.94 6.66
CA GLY A 162 6.77 9.94 6.22
C GLY A 162 6.48 9.28 4.88
N ILE A 163 5.48 9.75 4.13
CA ILE A 163 5.32 9.32 2.74
C ILE A 163 6.47 9.92 1.92
N LYS A 164 7.22 9.06 1.23
CA LYS A 164 8.34 9.45 0.36
C LYS A 164 8.33 8.63 -0.92
N LEU A 165 8.66 9.28 -2.02
CA LEU A 165 9.01 8.59 -3.25
C LEU A 165 10.41 7.98 -3.11
N ARG A 166 10.58 6.76 -3.58
CA ARG A 166 11.86 6.07 -3.64
C ARG A 166 12.05 5.50 -5.04
N GLY A 167 13.13 5.88 -5.68
CA GLY A 167 13.45 5.45 -7.05
C GLY A 167 13.47 6.60 -8.04
N LYS A 168 13.82 6.28 -9.28
CA LYS A 168 13.71 7.24 -10.39
C LYS A 168 12.24 7.40 -10.77
N ILE A 169 11.84 8.62 -10.89
CA ILE A 169 10.59 9.06 -11.52
C ILE A 169 10.76 8.91 -13.02
#